data_e8b44616fbb05825dcc558f51de9ba00
#
_entry.id   e8b44616fbb05825dcc558f51de9ba00
#
_cell.length_a   1.000
_cell.length_b   1.000
_cell.length_c   1.000
_cell.angle_alpha   90.00
_cell.angle_beta   90.00
_cell.angle_gamma   90.00
#
_symmetry.space_group_name_H-M   'P 1'
#
loop_
_entity.id
_entity.type
_entity.pdbx_description
1 polymer ?
#
loop_
_entity_poly.entity_id
_entity_poly.type
_entity_poly.pdbx_seq_one_letter_code
_entity_poly.pdbx_strand_id
1 'polypeptide(L)'
;LSTQTFSAVEIETYPGGNNDITKVVQSMPGISPSIGGFRNDIIIRGGAPNETVYYLDGIEIPNINHFSTQGSAGGPVGLLNVSFVREVTLSSSAFGAEYDNPLSGVLAFEQREGNPNRFGGNFRIGASEAALTLEGPLFHKDRTAPAKTTLMLSVRRSYLQFLFELIGLPIRPDYWDYQWKINHELDEYNTLNFIGIGSVDDFSVKAPESYDERQQAGIEQVPIIQQRTITAGISWKRKFKSGKGQLFTALSTNRLDN
;
A
#
# COMPACT_ATOMS: atom_id res chain seq x y z
N LEU A 1 -21.05 -12.48 4.88
CA LEU A 1 -20.59 -12.09 3.55
C LEU A 1 -19.11 -12.43 3.44
N SER A 2 -18.72 -13.13 2.38
CA SER A 2 -17.33 -13.53 2.14
C SER A 2 -16.49 -12.42 1.50
N THR A 3 -17.15 -11.41 0.93
CA THR A 3 -16.53 -10.27 0.27
C THR A 3 -17.06 -8.97 0.84
N GLN A 4 -16.17 -8.03 1.14
CA GLN A 4 -16.46 -6.70 1.64
C GLN A 4 -15.67 -5.69 0.83
N THR A 5 -16.29 -4.58 0.46
CA THR A 5 -15.68 -3.55 -0.38
C THR A 5 -15.80 -2.21 0.31
N PHE A 6 -14.72 -1.42 0.26
CA PHE A 6 -14.65 -0.06 0.78
C PHE A 6 -14.26 0.91 -0.34
N SER A 7 -15.03 1.96 -0.47
CA SER A 7 -14.74 3.06 -1.38
C SER A 7 -13.65 3.99 -0.80
N ALA A 8 -13.02 4.79 -1.66
CA ALA A 8 -12.05 5.81 -1.25
C ALA A 8 -12.61 6.74 -0.17
N VAL A 9 -13.87 7.17 -0.29
CA VAL A 9 -14.51 8.09 0.66
C VAL A 9 -14.63 7.46 2.05
N GLU A 10 -15.01 6.19 2.13
CA GLU A 10 -15.09 5.46 3.40
C GLU A 10 -13.73 5.32 4.05
N ILE A 11 -12.69 5.06 3.24
CA ILE A 11 -11.32 4.93 3.73
C ILE A 11 -10.80 6.26 4.27
N GLU A 12 -10.98 7.36 3.54
CA GLU A 12 -10.51 8.69 3.94
C GLU A 12 -11.23 9.25 5.18
N THR A 13 -12.50 8.93 5.33
CA THR A 13 -13.35 9.42 6.44
C THR A 13 -13.35 8.51 7.65
N TYR A 14 -12.69 7.34 7.57
CA TYR A 14 -12.68 6.38 8.66
C TYR A 14 -11.98 6.94 9.92
N PRO A 15 -12.67 7.02 11.06
CA PRO A 15 -12.12 7.54 12.30
C PRO A 15 -10.93 6.67 12.78
N GLY A 16 -9.76 7.28 12.98
CA GLY A 16 -8.56 6.57 13.44
C GLY A 16 -7.76 5.88 12.33
N GLY A 17 -8.18 5.97 11.06
CA GLY A 17 -7.46 5.39 9.92
C GLY A 17 -6.11 6.04 9.65
N ASN A 18 -5.91 7.31 10.04
CA ASN A 18 -4.65 8.06 9.90
C ASN A 18 -3.99 7.95 8.52
N ASN A 19 -4.79 7.88 7.45
CA ASN A 19 -4.35 7.61 6.08
C ASN A 19 -3.60 6.27 5.90
N ASP A 20 -3.84 5.32 6.78
CA ASP A 20 -3.32 3.96 6.68
C ASP A 20 -4.47 3.00 6.35
N ILE A 21 -4.45 2.48 5.13
CA ILE A 21 -5.45 1.52 4.64
C ILE A 21 -5.53 0.29 5.53
N THR A 22 -4.41 -0.16 6.07
CA THR A 22 -4.36 -1.34 6.91
C THR A 22 -5.19 -1.15 8.18
N LYS A 23 -5.20 0.05 8.76
CA LYS A 23 -6.03 0.39 9.92
C LYS A 23 -7.51 0.32 9.61
N VAL A 24 -7.90 0.76 8.42
CA VAL A 24 -9.29 0.65 7.96
C VAL A 24 -9.69 -0.80 7.77
N VAL A 25 -8.84 -1.59 7.12
CA VAL A 25 -9.07 -3.02 6.91
C VAL A 25 -9.16 -3.78 8.24
N GLN A 26 -8.33 -3.45 9.23
CA GLN A 26 -8.38 -4.07 10.57
C GLN A 26 -9.71 -3.86 11.30
N SER A 27 -10.51 -2.88 10.90
CA SER A 27 -11.84 -2.64 11.46
C SER A 27 -12.95 -3.50 10.86
N MET A 28 -12.63 -4.23 9.78
CA MET A 28 -13.63 -5.07 9.10
C MET A 28 -14.07 -6.26 9.96
N PRO A 29 -15.33 -6.68 9.87
CA PRO A 29 -15.81 -7.90 10.53
C PRO A 29 -15.01 -9.14 10.09
N GLY A 30 -14.55 -9.94 11.06
CA GLY A 30 -13.77 -11.15 10.80
C GLY A 30 -12.26 -10.92 10.67
N ILE A 31 -11.81 -9.70 10.87
CA ILE A 31 -10.39 -9.37 10.96
C ILE A 31 -10.02 -9.08 12.43
N SER A 32 -8.89 -9.59 12.84
CA SER A 32 -8.29 -9.28 14.12
C SER A 32 -6.96 -8.57 13.91
N PRO A 33 -6.70 -7.47 14.62
CA PRO A 33 -5.36 -6.87 14.63
C PRO A 33 -4.38 -7.76 15.39
N SER A 34 -3.08 -7.58 15.17
CA SER A 34 -2.06 -8.26 15.97
C SER A 34 -2.11 -7.83 17.44
N ILE A 35 -1.76 -8.76 18.31
CA ILE A 35 -1.67 -8.49 19.75
C ILE A 35 -0.51 -7.51 20.00
N GLY A 36 -0.78 -6.43 20.75
CA GLY A 36 0.22 -5.42 21.12
C GLY A 36 0.20 -4.12 20.32
N GLY A 37 -0.54 -4.02 19.22
CA GLY A 37 -0.80 -2.75 18.51
C GLY A 37 0.37 -2.14 17.74
N PHE A 38 1.58 -2.73 17.81
CA PHE A 38 2.78 -2.24 17.12
C PHE A 38 2.94 -2.73 15.68
N ARG A 39 2.03 -3.59 15.22
CA ARG A 39 2.08 -4.20 13.88
C ARG A 39 0.76 -4.02 13.17
N ASN A 40 0.82 -3.83 11.87
CA ASN A 40 -0.35 -3.73 11.00
C ASN A 40 -0.74 -5.10 10.41
N ASP A 41 -0.51 -6.18 11.12
CA ASP A 41 -0.91 -7.50 10.69
C ASP A 41 -2.43 -7.57 10.47
N ILE A 42 -2.83 -8.28 9.44
CA ILE A 42 -4.22 -8.56 9.10
C ILE A 42 -4.44 -10.05 9.32
N ILE A 43 -5.14 -10.38 10.40
CA ILE A 43 -5.45 -11.75 10.78
C ILE A 43 -6.90 -12.02 10.41
N ILE A 44 -7.12 -12.83 9.37
CA ILE A 44 -8.45 -13.15 8.85
C ILE A 44 -8.90 -14.50 9.42
N ARG A 45 -9.98 -14.48 10.21
CA ARG A 45 -10.62 -15.69 10.77
C ARG A 45 -9.64 -16.62 11.51
N GLY A 46 -8.64 -16.05 12.17
CA GLY A 46 -7.65 -16.79 12.93
C GLY A 46 -6.52 -17.42 12.10
N GLY A 47 -6.41 -17.10 10.82
CA GLY A 47 -5.26 -17.47 9.99
C GLY A 47 -3.99 -16.70 10.33
N ALA A 48 -2.84 -17.15 9.88
CA ALA A 48 -1.59 -16.46 10.07
C ALA A 48 -1.52 -15.19 9.19
N PRO A 49 -0.80 -14.13 9.61
CA PRO A 49 -0.69 -12.88 8.84
C PRO A 49 -0.14 -13.06 7.42
N ASN A 50 0.74 -14.04 7.22
CA ASN A 50 1.35 -14.36 5.91
C ASN A 50 0.49 -15.26 5.02
N GLU A 51 -0.73 -15.61 5.44
CA GLU A 51 -1.69 -16.38 4.65
C GLU A 51 -2.59 -15.52 3.78
N THR A 52 -2.52 -14.20 3.95
CA THR A 52 -3.27 -13.23 3.15
C THR A 52 -2.42 -12.77 1.96
N VAL A 53 -3.02 -12.76 0.78
CA VAL A 53 -2.37 -12.31 -0.46
C VAL A 53 -2.88 -10.92 -0.84
N TYR A 54 -1.98 -10.07 -1.34
CA TYR A 54 -2.25 -8.67 -1.65
C TYR A 54 -2.12 -8.40 -3.14
N TYR A 55 -3.12 -7.75 -3.72
CA TYR A 55 -3.12 -7.37 -5.13
C TYR A 55 -3.31 -5.85 -5.29
N LEU A 56 -2.50 -5.25 -6.15
CA LEU A 56 -2.60 -3.84 -6.56
C LEU A 56 -2.89 -3.79 -8.06
N ASP A 57 -4.10 -3.33 -8.44
CA ASP A 57 -4.59 -3.36 -9.84
C ASP A 57 -4.45 -4.74 -10.51
N GLY A 58 -4.68 -5.82 -9.76
CA GLY A 58 -4.57 -7.20 -10.23
C GLY A 58 -3.14 -7.76 -10.28
N ILE A 59 -2.15 -7.01 -9.83
CA ILE A 59 -0.76 -7.44 -9.71
C ILE A 59 -0.46 -7.77 -8.25
N GLU A 60 0.03 -8.97 -8.00
CA GLU A 60 0.42 -9.39 -6.65
C GLU A 60 1.58 -8.54 -6.14
N ILE A 61 1.44 -8.03 -4.91
CA ILE A 61 2.48 -7.31 -4.19
C ILE A 61 2.86 -8.09 -2.93
N PRO A 62 4.14 -8.19 -2.59
CA PRO A 62 4.58 -9.06 -1.49
C PRO A 62 4.19 -8.53 -0.12
N ASN A 63 3.91 -7.22 -0.03
CA ASN A 63 3.83 -6.53 1.24
C ASN A 63 3.05 -5.21 1.08
N ILE A 64 2.30 -4.83 2.10
CA ILE A 64 1.51 -3.59 2.15
C ILE A 64 1.95 -2.64 3.27
N ASN A 65 2.98 -3.00 4.03
CA ASN A 65 3.46 -2.21 5.15
C ASN A 65 4.98 -2.06 5.10
N HIS A 66 5.49 -0.98 5.69
CA HIS A 66 6.89 -0.77 5.97
C HIS A 66 7.39 -1.70 7.07
N PHE A 67 8.71 -1.93 7.14
CA PHE A 67 9.37 -2.72 8.18
C PHE A 67 8.77 -4.11 8.38
N SER A 68 8.43 -4.77 7.27
CA SER A 68 7.88 -6.11 7.35
C SER A 68 8.96 -7.12 7.75
N THR A 69 8.60 -8.04 8.63
CA THR A 69 9.47 -9.12 9.05
C THR A 69 8.99 -10.45 8.48
N GLN A 70 9.88 -11.44 8.42
CA GLN A 70 9.57 -12.76 7.89
C GLN A 70 8.39 -13.41 8.64
N GLY A 71 7.42 -13.94 7.90
CA GLY A 71 6.20 -14.54 8.48
C GLY A 71 5.16 -13.54 8.97
N SER A 72 5.33 -12.25 8.66
CA SER A 72 4.46 -11.16 9.05
C SER A 72 4.02 -10.36 7.83
N ALA A 73 2.78 -9.94 7.80
CA ALA A 73 2.27 -9.02 6.78
C ALA A 73 2.47 -7.56 7.16
N GLY A 74 3.02 -7.24 8.33
CA GLY A 74 2.92 -5.92 8.82
C GLY A 74 4.00 -5.36 9.72
N GLY A 75 4.59 -4.25 9.29
CA GLY A 75 5.19 -3.27 10.17
C GLY A 75 4.15 -2.28 10.69
N PRO A 76 4.58 -1.23 11.40
CA PRO A 76 3.67 -0.29 12.08
C PRO A 76 2.99 0.72 11.14
N VAL A 77 3.39 0.83 9.89
CA VAL A 77 2.97 1.86 8.94
C VAL A 77 2.66 1.26 7.58
N GLY A 78 1.55 1.67 6.98
CA GLY A 78 1.14 1.23 5.65
C GLY A 78 1.98 1.82 4.52
N LEU A 79 2.33 0.98 3.54
CA LEU A 79 3.09 1.36 2.35
C LEU A 79 2.22 2.04 1.29
N LEU A 80 0.93 1.71 1.20
CA LEU A 80 0.03 2.21 0.18
C LEU A 80 -0.43 3.65 0.50
N ASN A 81 -0.34 4.54 -0.49
CA ASN A 81 -0.89 5.89 -0.37
C ASN A 81 -2.41 5.88 -0.61
N VAL A 82 -3.18 6.23 0.41
CA VAL A 82 -4.66 6.30 0.35
C VAL A 82 -5.15 7.17 -0.81
N SER A 83 -4.43 8.25 -1.16
CA SER A 83 -4.80 9.15 -2.27
C SER A 83 -4.85 8.45 -3.64
N PHE A 84 -4.22 7.29 -3.78
CA PHE A 84 -4.26 6.47 -5.01
C PHE A 84 -5.42 5.51 -5.04
N VAL A 85 -5.98 5.17 -3.90
CA VAL A 85 -6.97 4.10 -3.80
C VAL A 85 -8.33 4.60 -4.26
N ARG A 86 -8.97 3.82 -5.11
CA ARG A 86 -10.37 3.97 -5.49
C ARG A 86 -11.26 3.06 -4.65
N GLU A 87 -10.81 1.83 -4.46
CA GLU A 87 -11.56 0.78 -3.80
C GLU A 87 -10.64 -0.26 -3.19
N VAL A 88 -11.04 -0.83 -2.06
CA VAL A 88 -10.39 -1.98 -1.43
C VAL A 88 -11.42 -3.08 -1.27
N THR A 89 -11.12 -4.26 -1.80
CA THR A 89 -11.96 -5.45 -1.65
C THR A 89 -11.25 -6.48 -0.80
N LEU A 90 -11.88 -6.87 0.29
CA LEU A 90 -11.49 -8.00 1.11
C LEU A 90 -12.33 -9.22 0.73
N SER A 91 -11.69 -10.30 0.35
CA SER A 91 -12.30 -11.63 0.20
C SER A 91 -11.75 -12.56 1.28
N SER A 92 -12.60 -13.06 2.15
CA SER A 92 -12.22 -13.90 3.29
C SER A 92 -12.60 -15.40 3.11
N SER A 93 -13.17 -15.75 1.96
CA SER A 93 -13.47 -17.12 1.51
C SER A 93 -14.01 -17.10 0.08
N ALA A 94 -14.12 -18.25 -0.55
CA ALA A 94 -14.64 -18.41 -1.92
C ALA A 94 -13.88 -17.54 -2.94
N PHE A 95 -12.56 -17.67 -2.93
CA PHE A 95 -11.67 -16.90 -3.81
C PHE A 95 -11.92 -17.20 -5.27
N GLY A 96 -11.89 -16.15 -6.12
CA GLY A 96 -11.94 -16.32 -7.56
C GLY A 96 -10.70 -17.06 -8.10
N ALA A 97 -10.83 -17.68 -9.26
CA ALA A 97 -9.74 -18.42 -9.90
C ALA A 97 -8.60 -17.52 -10.40
N GLU A 98 -8.78 -16.20 -10.37
CA GLU A 98 -7.76 -15.21 -10.68
C GLU A 98 -6.71 -15.03 -9.57
N TYR A 99 -6.98 -15.51 -8.35
CA TYR A 99 -6.07 -15.35 -7.21
C TYR A 99 -5.28 -16.63 -6.97
N ASP A 100 -3.95 -16.49 -6.93
CA ASP A 100 -3.06 -17.60 -6.66
C ASP A 100 -2.78 -17.75 -5.16
N ASN A 101 -2.86 -18.96 -4.67
CA ASN A 101 -2.47 -19.41 -3.33
C ASN A 101 -3.01 -18.65 -2.09
N PRO A 102 -4.19 -18.01 -2.06
CA PRO A 102 -4.72 -17.46 -0.83
C PRO A 102 -5.13 -18.57 0.14
N LEU A 103 -4.68 -18.49 1.39
CA LEU A 103 -5.05 -19.42 2.45
C LEU A 103 -6.13 -18.85 3.37
N SER A 104 -5.93 -17.61 3.86
CA SER A 104 -6.88 -16.94 4.76
C SER A 104 -7.72 -15.90 4.07
N GLY A 105 -7.13 -15.12 3.15
CA GLY A 105 -7.82 -14.04 2.48
C GLY A 105 -7.08 -13.42 1.32
N VAL A 106 -7.83 -12.62 0.57
CA VAL A 106 -7.32 -11.76 -0.49
C VAL A 106 -7.71 -10.33 -0.20
N LEU A 107 -6.74 -9.42 -0.27
CA LEU A 107 -6.95 -7.98 -0.29
C LEU A 107 -6.57 -7.43 -1.66
N ALA A 108 -7.57 -6.97 -2.39
CA ALA A 108 -7.40 -6.36 -3.70
C ALA A 108 -7.60 -4.85 -3.59
N PHE A 109 -6.58 -4.09 -3.99
CA PHE A 109 -6.57 -2.64 -4.03
C PHE A 109 -6.71 -2.18 -5.48
N GLU A 110 -7.75 -1.42 -5.78
CA GLU A 110 -7.90 -0.76 -7.06
C GLU A 110 -7.47 0.70 -6.94
N GLN A 111 -6.52 1.11 -7.77
CA GLN A 111 -6.08 2.49 -7.85
C GLN A 111 -6.99 3.30 -8.77
N ARG A 112 -7.22 4.56 -8.41
CA ARG A 112 -7.85 5.51 -9.31
C ARG A 112 -6.91 5.85 -10.48
N GLU A 113 -7.44 6.49 -11.48
CA GLU A 113 -6.68 7.03 -12.61
C GLU A 113 -6.33 8.50 -12.36
N GLY A 114 -5.23 8.97 -12.96
CA GLY A 114 -4.86 10.37 -12.91
C GLY A 114 -5.86 11.25 -13.67
N ASN A 115 -5.86 12.54 -13.38
CA ASN A 115 -6.77 13.49 -14.04
C ASN A 115 -6.41 13.62 -15.53
N PRO A 116 -7.34 13.30 -16.48
CA PRO A 116 -7.03 13.35 -17.92
C PRO A 116 -7.05 14.76 -18.51
N ASN A 117 -7.54 15.77 -17.77
CA ASN A 117 -7.78 17.11 -18.30
C ASN A 117 -6.76 18.14 -17.80
N ARG A 118 -6.21 17.98 -16.60
CA ARG A 118 -5.34 18.98 -15.99
C ARG A 118 -4.32 18.34 -15.05
N PHE A 119 -3.17 18.98 -14.94
CA PHE A 119 -2.22 18.70 -13.87
C PHE A 119 -2.77 19.19 -12.53
N GLY A 120 -2.56 18.37 -11.52
CA GLY A 120 -2.88 18.69 -10.14
C GLY A 120 -1.85 18.05 -9.20
N GLY A 121 -1.88 18.47 -7.95
CA GLY A 121 -1.04 17.91 -6.92
C GLY A 121 -1.59 18.20 -5.54
N ASN A 122 -1.19 17.37 -4.59
CA ASN A 122 -1.52 17.50 -3.18
C ASN A 122 -0.22 17.36 -2.39
N PHE A 123 0.01 18.29 -1.48
CA PHE A 123 1.06 18.21 -0.49
C PHE A 123 0.42 18.06 0.89
N ARG A 124 0.77 17.01 1.59
CA ARG A 124 0.25 16.68 2.92
C ARG A 124 1.39 16.60 3.91
N ILE A 125 1.19 17.18 5.08
CA ILE A 125 2.03 16.98 6.26
C ILE A 125 1.13 16.36 7.32
N GLY A 126 1.49 15.15 7.74
CA GLY A 126 0.82 14.44 8.84
C GLY A 126 1.63 14.52 10.14
N ALA A 127 1.22 13.77 11.16
CA ALA A 127 1.95 13.69 12.41
C ALA A 127 3.31 12.96 12.28
N SER A 128 3.43 12.05 11.31
CA SER A 128 4.58 11.14 11.18
C SER A 128 5.29 11.22 9.84
N GLU A 129 4.67 11.85 8.83
CA GLU A 129 5.16 11.84 7.45
C GLU A 129 4.76 13.08 6.66
N ALA A 130 5.54 13.39 5.63
CA ALA A 130 5.18 14.31 4.56
C ALA A 130 5.00 13.53 3.25
N ALA A 131 3.98 13.89 2.49
CA ALA A 131 3.64 13.26 1.21
C ALA A 131 3.41 14.30 0.13
N LEU A 132 3.98 14.08 -1.04
CA LEU A 132 3.71 14.84 -2.26
C LEU A 132 3.07 13.87 -3.27
N THR A 133 1.87 14.21 -3.74
CA THR A 133 1.18 13.47 -4.79
C THR A 133 0.97 14.40 -5.98
N LEU A 134 1.33 13.96 -7.16
CA LEU A 134 1.14 14.65 -8.42
C LEU A 134 0.33 13.79 -9.37
N GLU A 135 -0.54 14.41 -10.16
CA GLU A 135 -1.31 13.72 -11.18
C GLU A 135 -1.58 14.61 -12.38
N GLY A 136 -1.82 13.99 -13.51
CA GLY A 136 -2.21 14.74 -14.71
C GLY A 136 -2.04 13.96 -16.00
N PRO A 137 -2.39 14.64 -17.11
CA PRO A 137 -2.27 14.07 -18.45
C PRO A 137 -0.81 14.00 -18.91
N LEU A 138 -0.44 12.88 -19.56
CA LEU A 138 0.80 12.77 -20.33
C LEU A 138 0.49 12.89 -21.83
N PHE A 139 1.40 13.52 -22.59
CA PHE A 139 1.32 13.65 -24.05
C PHE A 139 0.00 14.27 -24.57
N HIS A 140 -0.54 15.21 -23.81
CA HIS A 140 -1.81 15.89 -24.12
C HIS A 140 -1.62 16.97 -25.19
N LYS A 141 -1.67 16.59 -26.47
CA LYS A 141 -1.51 17.52 -27.61
C LYS A 141 -2.79 18.32 -27.90
N ASP A 142 -3.95 17.67 -27.78
CA ASP A 142 -5.25 18.29 -28.05
C ASP A 142 -5.99 18.52 -26.72
N ARG A 143 -6.07 19.78 -26.31
CA ARG A 143 -6.73 20.17 -25.05
C ARG A 143 -8.25 20.20 -25.14
N THR A 144 -8.84 19.90 -26.29
CA THR A 144 -10.30 19.85 -26.47
C THR A 144 -10.89 18.50 -26.07
N ALA A 145 -10.07 17.46 -25.98
CA ALA A 145 -10.47 16.12 -25.56
C ALA A 145 -9.63 15.64 -24.34
N PRO A 146 -10.15 14.76 -23.49
CA PRO A 146 -9.39 14.15 -22.40
C PRO A 146 -8.15 13.42 -22.90
N ALA A 147 -7.06 13.48 -22.16
CA ALA A 147 -5.84 12.75 -22.50
C ALA A 147 -6.05 11.24 -22.36
N LYS A 148 -5.58 10.48 -23.34
CA LYS A 148 -5.59 9.01 -23.30
C LYS A 148 -4.56 8.41 -22.33
N THR A 149 -3.59 9.22 -21.92
CA THR A 149 -2.53 8.79 -21.01
C THR A 149 -2.53 9.69 -19.80
N THR A 150 -2.64 9.09 -18.62
CA THR A 150 -2.57 9.80 -17.34
C THR A 150 -1.45 9.24 -16.46
N LEU A 151 -0.88 10.11 -15.64
CA LEU A 151 0.12 9.78 -14.63
C LEU A 151 -0.41 10.12 -13.25
N MET A 152 -0.11 9.26 -12.30
CA MET A 152 -0.11 9.55 -10.87
C MET A 152 1.25 9.21 -10.30
N LEU A 153 1.78 10.06 -9.45
CA LEU A 153 3.07 9.88 -8.78
C LEU A 153 2.94 10.36 -7.33
N SER A 154 3.42 9.57 -6.39
CA SER A 154 3.55 9.95 -4.99
C SER A 154 4.94 9.62 -4.47
N VAL A 155 5.44 10.50 -3.62
CA VAL A 155 6.64 10.26 -2.80
C VAL A 155 6.29 10.64 -1.37
N ARG A 156 6.62 9.75 -0.41
CA ARG A 156 6.46 10.02 1.02
C ARG A 156 7.79 9.90 1.75
N ARG A 157 7.93 10.72 2.79
CA ARG A 157 9.06 10.71 3.70
C ARG A 157 8.57 10.71 5.14
N SER A 158 9.03 9.74 5.91
CA SER A 158 8.81 9.70 7.36
C SER A 158 9.72 10.67 8.10
N TYR A 159 9.23 11.18 9.21
CA TYR A 159 10.02 11.86 10.24
C TYR A 159 9.68 11.35 11.66
N LEU A 160 9.20 10.13 11.74
CA LEU A 160 8.90 9.44 13.01
C LEU A 160 10.09 9.40 13.97
N GLN A 161 11.31 9.29 13.44
CA GLN A 161 12.53 9.32 14.22
C GLN A 161 12.65 10.57 15.11
N PHE A 162 12.26 11.76 14.60
CA PHE A 162 12.29 13.00 15.36
C PHE A 162 11.23 13.04 16.46
N LEU A 163 10.03 12.52 16.17
CA LEU A 163 8.96 12.43 17.16
C LEU A 163 9.34 11.48 18.30
N PHE A 164 9.91 10.32 17.97
CA PHE A 164 10.33 9.34 18.97
C PHE A 164 11.49 9.84 19.82
N GLU A 165 12.39 10.62 19.22
CA GLU A 165 13.44 11.32 19.96
C GLU A 165 12.88 12.32 20.98
N LEU A 166 11.88 13.12 20.58
CA LEU A 166 11.23 14.10 21.45
C LEU A 166 10.54 13.47 22.67
N ILE A 167 9.98 12.26 22.51
CA ILE A 167 9.31 11.54 23.62
C ILE A 167 10.23 10.54 24.34
N GLY A 168 11.55 10.57 24.02
CA GLY A 168 12.55 9.76 24.70
C GLY A 168 12.54 8.27 24.35
N LEU A 169 11.93 7.88 23.22
CA LEU A 169 11.98 6.51 22.74
C LEU A 169 13.32 6.24 22.04
N PRO A 170 13.95 5.07 22.27
CA PRO A 170 15.24 4.74 21.68
C PRO A 170 15.17 4.28 20.21
N ILE A 171 13.98 4.01 19.69
CA ILE A 171 13.76 3.52 18.32
C ILE A 171 13.72 4.66 17.31
N ARG A 172 14.24 4.40 16.11
CA ARG A 172 14.41 5.37 15.02
C ARG A 172 13.87 4.79 13.72
N PRO A 173 12.52 4.72 13.54
CA PRO A 173 11.93 4.34 12.28
C PRO A 173 12.08 5.46 11.26
N ASP A 174 12.68 5.15 10.14
CA ASP A 174 12.86 6.04 9.00
C ASP A 174 12.50 5.31 7.71
N TYR A 175 11.73 5.95 6.84
CA TYR A 175 11.42 5.41 5.53
C TYR A 175 11.22 6.48 4.47
N TRP A 176 11.50 6.07 3.24
CA TRP A 176 11.04 6.68 2.02
C TRP A 176 10.20 5.67 1.27
N ASP A 177 9.12 6.13 0.66
CA ASP A 177 8.40 5.34 -0.31
C ASP A 177 7.98 6.17 -1.53
N TYR A 178 7.69 5.44 -2.58
CA TYR A 178 7.14 5.99 -3.79
C TYR A 178 6.08 5.05 -4.36
N GLN A 179 5.09 5.65 -5.00
CA GLN A 179 4.04 4.93 -5.73
C GLN A 179 3.74 5.70 -7.01
N TRP A 180 3.61 4.99 -8.12
CA TRP A 180 3.22 5.61 -9.39
C TRP A 180 2.35 4.69 -10.20
N LYS A 181 1.49 5.31 -11.03
CA LYS A 181 0.63 4.63 -11.99
C LYS A 181 0.58 5.44 -13.28
N ILE A 182 0.78 4.78 -14.40
CA ILE A 182 0.49 5.31 -15.73
C ILE A 182 -0.63 4.47 -16.31
N ASN A 183 -1.73 5.12 -16.67
CA ASN A 183 -2.85 4.53 -17.38
C ASN A 183 -2.80 5.01 -18.81
N HIS A 184 -2.97 4.11 -19.77
CA HIS A 184 -3.03 4.43 -21.21
C HIS A 184 -4.21 3.73 -21.87
N GLU A 185 -5.17 4.51 -22.35
CA GLU A 185 -6.30 4.04 -23.14
C GLU A 185 -5.88 3.89 -24.59
N LEU A 186 -5.67 2.66 -25.06
CA LEU A 186 -5.39 2.37 -26.47
C LEU A 186 -6.63 2.67 -27.30
N ASP A 187 -7.78 2.16 -26.87
CA ASP A 187 -9.10 2.37 -27.45
C ASP A 187 -10.19 2.13 -26.37
N GLU A 188 -11.48 2.20 -26.76
CA GLU A 188 -12.62 2.01 -25.84
C GLU A 188 -12.69 0.63 -25.15
N TYR A 189 -11.97 -0.36 -25.68
CA TYR A 189 -11.95 -1.74 -25.18
C TYR A 189 -10.64 -2.13 -24.53
N ASN A 190 -9.55 -1.42 -24.82
CA ASN A 190 -8.20 -1.82 -24.42
C ASN A 190 -7.51 -0.74 -23.58
N THR A 191 -7.07 -1.13 -22.40
CA THR A 191 -6.34 -0.27 -21.48
C THR A 191 -5.04 -0.93 -21.05
N LEU A 192 -3.95 -0.18 -21.07
CA LEU A 192 -2.66 -0.57 -20.49
C LEU A 192 -2.42 0.20 -19.19
N ASN A 193 -2.01 -0.51 -18.16
CA ASN A 193 -1.57 0.11 -16.91
C ASN A 193 -0.12 -0.29 -16.63
N PHE A 194 0.64 0.68 -16.20
CA PHE A 194 1.97 0.50 -15.65
C PHE A 194 1.92 0.98 -14.22
N ILE A 195 2.37 0.15 -13.27
CA ILE A 195 2.40 0.48 -11.86
C ILE A 195 3.77 0.25 -11.27
N GLY A 196 4.09 1.03 -10.26
CA GLY A 196 5.25 0.79 -9.42
C GLY A 196 5.01 1.28 -8.01
N ILE A 197 5.52 0.51 -7.07
CA ILE A 197 5.53 0.82 -5.65
C ILE A 197 6.84 0.34 -5.05
N GLY A 198 7.41 1.09 -4.14
CA GLY A 198 8.61 0.67 -3.45
C GLY A 198 8.91 1.52 -2.23
N SER A 199 9.78 0.97 -1.37
CA SER A 199 10.25 1.64 -0.17
C SER A 199 11.73 1.41 0.08
N VAL A 200 12.28 2.31 0.88
CA VAL A 200 13.58 2.15 1.55
C VAL A 200 13.32 2.40 3.02
N ASP A 201 13.49 1.36 3.80
CA ASP A 201 13.15 1.33 5.22
C ASP A 201 14.43 1.17 6.05
N ASP A 202 14.60 2.00 7.08
CA ASP A 202 15.64 1.91 8.09
C ASP A 202 14.99 1.97 9.47
N PHE A 203 15.02 0.84 10.17
CA PHE A 203 14.54 0.75 11.54
C PHE A 203 15.74 0.46 12.43
N SER A 204 16.25 1.50 13.06
CA SER A 204 17.43 1.45 13.91
C SER A 204 17.10 1.76 15.35
N VAL A 205 18.04 1.44 16.25
CA VAL A 205 17.95 1.72 17.68
C VAL A 205 19.11 2.62 18.10
N LYS A 206 18.82 3.75 18.72
CA LYS A 206 19.84 4.60 19.32
C LYS A 206 20.07 4.13 20.76
N ALA A 207 21.31 3.77 21.08
CA ALA A 207 21.67 3.43 22.44
C ALA A 207 21.37 4.62 23.38
N PRO A 208 20.72 4.40 24.53
CA PRO A 208 20.46 5.46 25.51
C PRO A 208 21.74 5.96 26.13
N GLU A 209 21.78 7.25 26.46
CA GLU A 209 22.93 7.90 27.12
C GLU A 209 23.12 7.43 28.58
N SER A 210 22.07 6.89 29.21
CA SER A 210 22.12 6.29 30.53
C SER A 210 21.48 4.89 30.50
N TYR A 211 22.22 3.89 30.96
CA TYR A 211 21.74 2.51 30.96
C TYR A 211 20.82 2.25 32.18
N ASP A 212 19.53 2.01 31.84
CA ASP A 212 18.64 1.26 32.76
C ASP A 212 18.54 -0.17 32.24
N GLU A 213 18.77 -1.17 33.07
CA GLU A 213 18.76 -2.61 32.70
C GLU A 213 17.43 -3.04 32.03
N ARG A 214 16.30 -2.43 32.44
CA ARG A 214 15.00 -2.71 31.85
C ARG A 214 14.86 -2.16 30.42
N GLN A 215 15.41 -0.98 30.15
CA GLN A 215 15.43 -0.39 28.83
C GLN A 215 16.36 -1.17 27.88
N GLN A 216 17.50 -1.64 28.40
CA GLN A 216 18.44 -2.45 27.64
C GLN A 216 17.82 -3.77 27.20
N ALA A 217 17.15 -4.52 28.10
CA ALA A 217 16.44 -5.74 27.75
C ALA A 217 15.32 -5.54 26.72
N GLY A 218 14.67 -4.37 26.74
CA GLY A 218 13.68 -3.99 25.71
C GLY A 218 14.30 -3.68 24.35
N ILE A 219 15.46 -3.02 24.35
CA ILE A 219 16.19 -2.64 23.12
C ILE A 219 16.75 -3.87 22.40
N GLU A 220 17.30 -4.84 23.15
CA GLU A 220 17.85 -6.08 22.59
C GLU A 220 16.82 -6.96 21.88
N GLN A 221 15.52 -6.74 22.14
CA GLN A 221 14.42 -7.43 21.47
C GLN A 221 13.92 -6.72 20.22
N VAL A 222 14.35 -5.49 19.97
CA VAL A 222 13.94 -4.71 18.80
C VAL A 222 14.81 -5.10 17.60
N PRO A 223 14.22 -5.63 16.52
CA PRO A 223 14.99 -5.97 15.33
C PRO A 223 15.53 -4.71 14.66
N ILE A 224 16.77 -4.74 14.20
CA ILE A 224 17.30 -3.76 13.25
C ILE A 224 16.87 -4.22 11.87
N ILE A 225 16.17 -3.34 11.14
CA ILE A 225 15.64 -3.67 9.82
C ILE A 225 16.16 -2.64 8.83
N GLN A 226 16.91 -3.10 7.84
CA GLN A 226 17.29 -2.30 6.68
C GLN A 226 16.73 -2.99 5.45
N GLN A 227 15.68 -2.46 4.88
CA GLN A 227 14.90 -3.15 3.87
C GLN A 227 14.70 -2.25 2.65
N ARG A 228 14.76 -2.84 1.46
CA ARG A 228 14.38 -2.19 0.22
C ARG A 228 13.39 -3.07 -0.52
N THR A 229 12.21 -2.51 -0.80
CA THR A 229 11.15 -3.20 -1.55
C THR A 229 10.90 -2.47 -2.86
N ILE A 230 10.80 -3.22 -3.95
CA ILE A 230 10.45 -2.72 -5.27
C ILE A 230 9.47 -3.70 -5.91
N THR A 231 8.32 -3.19 -6.32
CA THR A 231 7.38 -3.90 -7.19
C THR A 231 7.11 -3.03 -8.41
N ALA A 232 7.20 -3.60 -9.58
CA ALA A 232 6.82 -2.96 -10.82
C ALA A 232 6.04 -3.94 -11.70
N GLY A 233 5.03 -3.45 -12.40
CA GLY A 233 4.22 -4.29 -13.24
C GLY A 233 3.55 -3.55 -14.38
N ILE A 234 3.20 -4.32 -15.39
CA ILE A 234 2.39 -3.90 -16.53
C ILE A 234 1.18 -4.82 -16.63
N SER A 235 0.01 -4.26 -16.88
CA SER A 235 -1.19 -5.02 -17.14
C SER A 235 -1.92 -4.51 -18.36
N TRP A 236 -2.55 -5.43 -19.10
CA TRP A 236 -3.44 -5.17 -20.22
C TRP A 236 -4.82 -5.70 -19.89
N LYS A 237 -5.79 -4.81 -19.96
CA LYS A 237 -7.21 -5.11 -19.76
C LYS A 237 -7.95 -4.93 -21.08
N ARG A 238 -8.61 -5.97 -21.54
CA ARG A 238 -9.46 -5.95 -22.72
C ARG A 238 -10.90 -6.29 -22.37
N LYS A 239 -11.81 -5.38 -22.63
CA LYS A 239 -13.27 -5.60 -22.55
C LYS A 239 -13.76 -6.20 -23.86
N PHE A 240 -14.61 -7.21 -23.82
CA PHE A 240 -15.20 -7.75 -25.02
C PHE A 240 -16.38 -6.90 -25.49
N LYS A 241 -16.50 -6.71 -26.83
CA LYS A 241 -17.57 -5.91 -27.46
C LYS A 241 -18.99 -6.36 -27.11
N SER A 242 -19.16 -7.63 -26.75
CA SER A 242 -20.43 -8.19 -26.29
C SER A 242 -20.89 -7.65 -24.93
N GLY A 243 -20.07 -6.88 -24.23
CA GLY A 243 -20.31 -6.42 -22.85
C GLY A 243 -20.22 -7.53 -21.80
N LYS A 244 -19.98 -8.78 -22.22
CA LYS A 244 -19.89 -9.94 -21.33
C LYS A 244 -18.45 -10.42 -21.23
N GLY A 245 -17.81 -10.07 -20.12
CA GLY A 245 -16.46 -10.52 -19.81
C GLY A 245 -15.34 -9.57 -20.24
N GLN A 246 -14.18 -9.87 -19.71
CA GLN A 246 -12.92 -9.16 -19.99
C GLN A 246 -11.76 -10.16 -19.96
N LEU A 247 -10.70 -9.84 -20.68
CA LEU A 247 -9.40 -10.49 -20.56
C LEU A 247 -8.50 -9.56 -19.76
N PHE A 248 -7.81 -10.12 -18.78
CA PHE A 248 -6.77 -9.43 -18.01
C PHE A 248 -5.46 -10.23 -18.12
N THR A 249 -4.39 -9.55 -18.44
CA THR A 249 -3.04 -10.13 -18.47
C THR A 249 -2.09 -9.17 -17.79
N ALA A 250 -1.24 -9.68 -16.89
CA ALA A 250 -0.26 -8.88 -16.19
C ALA A 250 1.10 -9.58 -16.15
N LEU A 251 2.15 -8.78 -16.10
CA LEU A 251 3.52 -9.18 -15.83
C LEU A 251 4.08 -8.26 -14.76
N SER A 252 4.69 -8.84 -13.73
CA SER A 252 5.30 -8.05 -12.65
C SER A 252 6.64 -8.61 -12.23
N THR A 253 7.40 -7.77 -11.54
CA THR A 253 8.63 -8.15 -10.84
C THR A 253 8.58 -7.60 -9.42
N ASN A 254 8.95 -8.44 -8.47
CA ASN A 254 9.05 -8.11 -7.06
C ASN A 254 10.49 -8.35 -6.60
N ARG A 255 11.05 -7.39 -5.89
CA ARG A 255 12.37 -7.51 -5.26
C ARG A 255 12.29 -7.01 -3.83
N LEU A 256 12.79 -7.83 -2.92
CA LEU A 256 12.93 -7.52 -1.52
C LEU A 256 14.38 -7.81 -1.13
N ASP A 257 15.08 -6.77 -0.71
CA ASP A 257 16.46 -6.83 -0.18
C ASP A 257 16.38 -6.50 1.34
N ASN A 258 16.98 -7.36 2.18
CA ASN A 258 17.06 -7.21 3.63
C ASN A 258 18.51 -7.14 4.06
#